data_21df736c1d1b12b43dac9c280de64f66
#
_entry.id   21df736c1d1b12b43dac9c280de64f66
#
_cell.length_a   1.000
_cell.length_b   1.000
_cell.length_c   1.000
_cell.angle_alpha   90.00
_cell.angle_beta   90.00
_cell.angle_gamma   90.00
#
_symmetry.space_group_name_H-M   'P 1'
#
loop_
_entity.id
_entity.type
_entity.pdbx_description
1 polymer ?
#
loop_
_entity_poly.entity_id
_entity_poly.type
_entity_poly.pdbx_seq_one_letter_code
_entity_poly.pdbx_strand_id
1 'polypeptide(L)'
;MNMLFKKRKRKWLAGLLTFCLLCLSGCSGTDEESDAGMSDKNTEKAAEAEDPEKKYEVDYLDMSKEEKAGAQEKLTGLMEDCWEIYAGAEKGGADDVSLAEDVVHEMVEAAAADGDAVTCASYDYNMRNYESVDEALQKATQGRSGKAEFYKLTVSGAFQYYGLEAEDGKLAVTYGNAVFQEDMEIEIRQLEKFQVYDWEYTEKGWLIWEKALSKNQEMDMHSFCRILPLPEKCRELGNAYILPVSYFCNNLFLADWNEENMDSIEFNDLYEFLYAMKYGAELDEAAYQGGIPKAEFEDVIQTYFEISTEELEQTAGYDAELGVYPWEPVRSWNRVPQVQPFPEVVECKENGDGTWTLKVDAILVVEGLDCSFSHEVTMKEGNGGWIYLGNQVDREHAIEIPGYKPRMEY
;
A
#
# COMPACT_ATOMS: atom_id res chain seq x y z
N MET A 1 -0.35 -33.07 0.91
CA MET A 1 -0.31 -33.47 -0.51
C MET A 1 0.02 -32.22 -1.28
N ASN A 2 1.29 -32.11 -1.68
CA ASN A 2 1.91 -30.89 -2.17
C ASN A 2 1.30 -30.40 -3.49
N MET A 3 0.63 -29.27 -3.48
CA MET A 3 0.37 -28.51 -4.70
C MET A 3 1.65 -27.78 -5.08
N LEU A 4 2.24 -28.23 -6.15
CA LEU A 4 3.42 -27.65 -6.77
C LEU A 4 3.05 -26.31 -7.39
N PHE A 5 3.48 -25.21 -6.77
CA PHE A 5 3.54 -23.90 -7.39
C PHE A 5 4.38 -23.96 -8.66
N LYS A 6 3.78 -23.76 -9.81
CA LYS A 6 4.50 -23.51 -11.05
C LYS A 6 5.15 -22.13 -10.97
N LYS A 7 6.39 -22.07 -10.48
CA LYS A 7 7.26 -20.91 -10.68
C LYS A 7 7.39 -20.63 -12.17
N ARG A 8 6.69 -19.63 -12.69
CA ARG A 8 6.96 -19.06 -14.01
C ARG A 8 8.28 -18.28 -13.92
N LYS A 9 9.37 -18.89 -14.37
CA LYS A 9 10.61 -18.17 -14.66
C LYS A 9 10.37 -17.23 -15.84
N ARG A 10 10.09 -15.95 -15.59
CA ARG A 10 10.15 -14.91 -16.61
C ARG A 10 11.61 -14.59 -16.92
N LYS A 11 11.97 -14.71 -18.19
CA LYS A 11 13.29 -14.28 -18.69
C LYS A 11 13.21 -12.77 -18.89
N TRP A 12 14.01 -12.03 -18.17
CA TRP A 12 14.22 -10.59 -18.37
C TRP A 12 15.01 -10.35 -19.66
N LEU A 13 14.46 -9.53 -20.53
CA LEU A 13 15.21 -8.77 -21.53
C LEU A 13 15.09 -7.30 -21.14
N ALA A 14 16.24 -6.71 -20.85
CA ALA A 14 16.36 -5.28 -20.55
C ALA A 14 16.08 -4.46 -21.81
N GLY A 15 15.17 -3.49 -21.69
CA GLY A 15 14.92 -2.48 -22.71
C GLY A 15 14.37 -1.23 -22.07
N LEU A 16 15.21 -0.19 -22.00
CA LEU A 16 14.89 1.18 -21.61
C LEU A 16 13.76 1.74 -22.47
N LEU A 17 12.77 2.46 -21.89
CA LEU A 17 12.40 3.83 -22.27
C LEU A 17 11.12 4.30 -21.57
N THR A 18 11.28 5.38 -20.84
CA THR A 18 10.46 6.57 -20.54
C THR A 18 9.07 6.68 -21.21
N PHE A 19 7.98 6.94 -20.44
CA PHE A 19 7.18 8.16 -20.54
C PHE A 19 5.91 8.20 -19.68
N CYS A 20 5.78 9.27 -18.95
CA CYS A 20 4.68 10.07 -18.40
C CYS A 20 3.21 9.63 -18.50
N LEU A 21 2.57 9.85 -17.33
CA LEU A 21 1.20 10.36 -17.08
C LEU A 21 0.38 10.80 -18.29
N LEU A 22 -0.90 10.38 -18.27
CA LEU A 22 -2.04 11.30 -18.34
C LEU A 22 -3.35 10.51 -18.22
N CYS A 23 -4.13 10.85 -17.20
CA CYS A 23 -5.57 10.65 -17.18
C CYS A 23 -6.17 11.46 -18.32
N LEU A 24 -7.18 10.92 -18.98
CA LEU A 24 -8.37 11.68 -19.36
C LEU A 24 -9.42 10.77 -20.01
N SER A 25 -10.59 10.90 -19.48
CA SER A 25 -11.92 10.55 -19.95
C SER A 25 -12.21 10.92 -21.42
N GLY A 26 -13.14 10.19 -22.03
CA GLY A 26 -13.84 10.74 -23.17
C GLY A 26 -14.55 9.71 -24.04
N CYS A 27 -15.84 9.83 -24.05
CA CYS A 27 -16.94 9.13 -24.70
C CYS A 27 -16.93 9.01 -26.21
N SER A 28 -17.89 8.12 -26.60
CA SER A 28 -18.71 8.09 -27.86
C SER A 28 -18.02 7.46 -29.07
N GLY A 29 -18.50 6.41 -29.61
CA GLY A 29 -19.83 6.13 -30.13
C GLY A 29 -19.82 6.29 -31.64
N THR A 30 -20.09 5.24 -32.38
CA THR A 30 -21.09 5.19 -33.47
C THR A 30 -21.05 3.83 -34.16
N ASP A 31 -22.24 3.39 -34.41
CA ASP A 31 -22.66 2.20 -35.13
C ASP A 31 -22.17 2.14 -36.60
N GLU A 32 -22.04 0.91 -37.11
CA GLU A 32 -22.61 0.57 -38.40
C GLU A 32 -22.77 -0.95 -38.58
N GLU A 33 -24.01 -1.31 -38.91
CA GLU A 33 -24.50 -2.63 -39.31
C GLU A 33 -23.95 -3.08 -40.67
N SER A 34 -23.79 -4.41 -40.86
CA SER A 34 -24.28 -5.07 -42.04
C SER A 34 -24.30 -6.60 -41.92
N ASP A 35 -25.36 -7.08 -42.09
CA ASP A 35 -26.24 -8.20 -42.34
C ASP A 35 -25.72 -9.35 -43.24
N ALA A 36 -26.35 -10.55 -42.98
CA ALA A 36 -26.54 -11.73 -43.83
C ALA A 36 -25.43 -12.81 -43.82
N GLY A 37 -25.65 -14.03 -43.47
CA GLY A 37 -26.80 -14.91 -43.51
C GLY A 37 -26.41 -16.37 -43.58
N MET A 38 -27.25 -17.20 -42.96
CA MET A 38 -27.53 -18.63 -43.19
C MET A 38 -26.54 -19.72 -42.82
N SER A 39 -26.91 -20.40 -41.71
CA SER A 39 -27.29 -21.84 -41.65
C SER A 39 -26.25 -22.91 -41.99
N ASP A 40 -25.79 -23.67 -40.99
CA ASP A 40 -26.22 -25.06 -40.84
C ASP A 40 -25.89 -25.67 -39.47
N LYS A 41 -26.81 -26.51 -39.00
CA LYS A 41 -26.74 -27.24 -37.74
C LYS A 41 -25.75 -28.41 -37.85
N ASN A 42 -24.81 -28.49 -36.92
CA ASN A 42 -24.38 -29.77 -36.41
C ASN A 42 -23.90 -29.63 -34.96
N THR A 43 -24.61 -30.26 -34.05
CA THR A 43 -24.38 -30.21 -32.61
C THR A 43 -23.34 -31.26 -32.26
N GLU A 44 -22.09 -30.87 -32.14
CA GLU A 44 -21.11 -31.55 -31.32
C GLU A 44 -20.64 -30.57 -30.27
N LYS A 45 -20.82 -30.94 -28.97
CA LYS A 45 -20.24 -30.19 -27.84
C LYS A 45 -18.71 -30.24 -27.94
N ALA A 46 -18.16 -29.36 -28.75
CA ALA A 46 -16.76 -28.97 -28.61
C ALA A 46 -16.65 -28.15 -27.33
N ALA A 47 -15.74 -28.53 -26.43
CA ALA A 47 -15.31 -27.63 -25.37
C ALA A 47 -14.94 -26.30 -26.04
N GLU A 48 -15.64 -25.23 -25.69
CA GLU A 48 -15.32 -23.89 -26.15
C GLU A 48 -13.86 -23.62 -25.79
N ALA A 49 -13.02 -23.44 -26.81
CA ALA A 49 -11.68 -22.95 -26.60
C ALA A 49 -11.84 -21.55 -26.02
N GLU A 50 -11.37 -21.33 -24.80
CA GLU A 50 -11.39 -20.03 -24.15
C GLU A 50 -10.70 -19.02 -25.10
N ASP A 51 -11.38 -17.94 -25.38
CA ASP A 51 -10.84 -16.85 -26.19
C ASP A 51 -9.59 -16.30 -25.48
N PRO A 52 -8.41 -16.35 -26.08
CA PRO A 52 -7.18 -15.92 -25.45
C PRO A 52 -7.17 -14.43 -25.07
N GLU A 53 -8.07 -13.62 -25.63
CA GLU A 53 -8.22 -12.19 -25.29
C GLU A 53 -9.10 -11.94 -24.07
N LYS A 54 -9.97 -12.87 -23.67
CA LYS A 54 -10.86 -12.74 -22.50
C LYS A 54 -10.12 -12.43 -21.18
N LYS A 55 -8.92 -12.91 -21.00
CA LYS A 55 -8.12 -12.65 -19.80
C LYS A 55 -7.72 -11.17 -19.59
N TYR A 56 -7.87 -10.33 -20.62
CA TYR A 56 -7.60 -8.89 -20.58
C TYR A 56 -8.87 -8.06 -20.41
N GLU A 57 -10.02 -8.70 -20.27
CA GLU A 57 -11.32 -8.05 -20.11
C GLU A 57 -11.85 -8.40 -18.71
N VAL A 58 -12.44 -7.42 -18.04
CA VAL A 58 -13.12 -7.67 -16.77
C VAL A 58 -14.37 -8.50 -17.02
N ASP A 59 -14.50 -9.63 -16.36
CA ASP A 59 -15.68 -10.50 -16.43
C ASP A 59 -16.78 -9.95 -15.51
N TYR A 60 -17.57 -9.00 -16.04
CA TYR A 60 -18.70 -8.42 -15.31
C TYR A 60 -19.85 -9.38 -15.20
N LEU A 61 -20.44 -9.47 -14.02
CA LEU A 61 -21.58 -10.30 -13.68
C LEU A 61 -22.82 -9.44 -13.52
N ASP A 62 -23.97 -9.97 -13.98
CA ASP A 62 -25.25 -9.31 -13.77
C ASP A 62 -25.64 -9.32 -12.28
N MET A 63 -26.09 -8.19 -11.79
CA MET A 63 -26.69 -8.05 -10.45
C MET A 63 -28.21 -7.97 -10.56
N SER A 64 -28.90 -8.76 -9.75
CA SER A 64 -30.35 -8.64 -9.57
C SER A 64 -30.72 -7.27 -8.96
N LYS A 65 -31.99 -6.90 -9.03
CA LYS A 65 -32.47 -5.66 -8.40
C LYS A 65 -32.34 -5.72 -6.88
N GLU A 66 -32.52 -6.88 -6.32
CA GLU A 66 -32.43 -7.17 -4.88
C GLU A 66 -30.98 -7.05 -4.39
N GLU A 67 -30.01 -7.58 -5.14
CA GLU A 67 -28.58 -7.44 -4.82
C GLU A 67 -28.14 -5.98 -4.87
N LYS A 68 -28.57 -5.24 -5.92
CA LYS A 68 -28.26 -3.80 -6.03
C LYS A 68 -28.85 -3.00 -4.87
N ALA A 69 -30.14 -3.22 -4.56
CA ALA A 69 -30.83 -2.52 -3.48
C ALA A 69 -30.18 -2.84 -2.11
N GLY A 70 -29.84 -4.12 -1.87
CA GLY A 70 -29.18 -4.51 -0.62
C GLY A 70 -27.80 -3.93 -0.44
N ALA A 71 -26.97 -3.89 -1.49
CA ALA A 71 -25.65 -3.25 -1.44
C ALA A 71 -25.74 -1.73 -1.24
N GLN A 72 -26.73 -1.09 -1.87
CA GLN A 72 -26.98 0.35 -1.70
C GLN A 72 -27.43 0.67 -0.27
N GLU A 73 -28.39 -0.08 0.28
CA GLU A 73 -28.87 0.09 1.65
C GLU A 73 -27.75 -0.03 2.68
N LYS A 74 -26.91 -1.07 2.56
CA LYS A 74 -25.76 -1.28 3.44
C LYS A 74 -24.77 -0.13 3.37
N LEU A 75 -24.40 0.30 2.16
CA LEU A 75 -23.44 1.37 1.95
C LEU A 75 -23.96 2.71 2.49
N THR A 76 -25.25 3.00 2.27
CA THR A 76 -25.90 4.22 2.77
C THR A 76 -26.00 4.20 4.29
N GLY A 77 -26.42 3.07 4.90
CA GLY A 77 -26.54 2.95 6.34
C GLY A 77 -25.23 3.20 7.07
N LEU A 78 -24.13 2.58 6.58
CA LEU A 78 -22.81 2.78 7.17
C LEU A 78 -22.31 4.24 7.06
N MET A 79 -22.62 4.90 5.97
CA MET A 79 -22.29 6.32 5.80
C MET A 79 -23.12 7.23 6.73
N GLU A 80 -24.38 6.91 6.98
CA GLU A 80 -25.24 7.65 7.92
C GLU A 80 -24.67 7.61 9.33
N ASP A 81 -24.06 6.51 9.76
CA ASP A 81 -23.40 6.38 11.08
C ASP A 81 -22.18 7.31 11.22
N CYS A 82 -21.53 7.65 10.11
CA CYS A 82 -20.35 8.52 10.05
C CYS A 82 -20.68 9.99 9.74
N TRP A 83 -21.96 10.32 9.52
CA TRP A 83 -22.39 11.61 9.00
C TRP A 83 -21.96 12.81 9.86
N GLU A 84 -22.11 12.72 11.19
CA GLU A 84 -21.76 13.81 12.10
C GLU A 84 -20.23 14.04 12.15
N ILE A 85 -19.45 12.95 12.12
CA ILE A 85 -17.98 13.00 12.13
C ILE A 85 -17.50 13.68 10.84
N TYR A 86 -17.98 13.19 9.68
CA TYR A 86 -17.61 13.77 8.38
C TYR A 86 -18.05 15.23 8.24
N ALA A 87 -19.28 15.59 8.70
CA ALA A 87 -19.78 16.95 8.63
C ALA A 87 -18.95 17.92 9.46
N GLY A 88 -18.46 17.48 10.63
CA GLY A 88 -17.66 18.29 11.55
C GLY A 88 -16.17 18.39 11.17
N ALA A 89 -15.70 17.57 10.25
CA ALA A 89 -14.29 17.51 9.90
C ALA A 89 -13.83 18.66 8.99
N GLU A 90 -12.56 19.05 9.15
CA GLU A 90 -11.86 19.87 8.16
C GLU A 90 -11.54 19.02 6.93
N LYS A 91 -11.85 19.52 5.74
CA LYS A 91 -11.82 18.75 4.49
C LYS A 91 -10.67 19.11 3.55
N GLY A 92 -9.66 19.84 4.04
CA GLY A 92 -8.56 20.32 3.21
C GLY A 92 -8.96 21.44 2.24
N GLY A 93 -8.36 21.45 1.04
CA GLY A 93 -8.61 22.49 0.02
C GLY A 93 -9.95 22.33 -0.72
N ALA A 94 -10.37 23.38 -1.44
CA ALA A 94 -11.67 23.44 -2.09
C ALA A 94 -11.87 22.43 -3.24
N ASP A 95 -10.78 21.92 -3.82
CA ASP A 95 -10.86 21.07 -5.01
C ASP A 95 -10.73 19.56 -4.70
N ASP A 96 -10.14 19.17 -3.54
CA ASP A 96 -9.98 17.78 -3.14
C ASP A 96 -10.21 17.64 -1.63
N VAL A 97 -11.16 16.78 -1.27
CA VAL A 97 -11.38 16.43 0.14
C VAL A 97 -10.24 15.54 0.61
N SER A 98 -9.56 16.00 1.67
CA SER A 98 -8.56 15.22 2.40
C SER A 98 -8.81 15.36 3.89
N LEU A 99 -9.28 14.29 4.50
CA LEU A 99 -9.51 14.21 5.94
C LEU A 99 -8.20 13.93 6.67
N ALA A 100 -8.10 14.43 7.88
CA ALA A 100 -7.02 14.01 8.77
C ALA A 100 -7.16 12.53 9.13
N GLU A 101 -6.05 11.86 9.37
CA GLU A 101 -6.00 10.43 9.60
C GLU A 101 -6.82 10.00 10.82
N ASP A 102 -6.76 10.75 11.91
CA ASP A 102 -7.52 10.53 13.13
C ASP A 102 -9.04 10.60 12.88
N VAL A 103 -9.49 11.48 11.99
CA VAL A 103 -10.90 11.56 11.57
C VAL A 103 -11.32 10.32 10.79
N VAL A 104 -10.46 9.83 9.88
CA VAL A 104 -10.74 8.59 9.13
C VAL A 104 -10.82 7.41 10.09
N HIS A 105 -9.92 7.33 11.08
CA HIS A 105 -9.95 6.28 12.10
C HIS A 105 -11.21 6.36 12.97
N GLU A 106 -11.65 7.57 13.39
CA GLU A 106 -12.90 7.76 14.11
C GLU A 106 -14.12 7.28 13.28
N MET A 107 -14.14 7.58 11.98
CA MET A 107 -15.18 7.08 11.08
C MET A 107 -15.14 5.55 10.94
N VAL A 108 -13.97 4.92 10.91
CA VAL A 108 -13.85 3.45 10.90
C VAL A 108 -14.42 2.86 12.19
N GLU A 109 -14.12 3.43 13.35
CA GLU A 109 -14.67 2.97 14.63
C GLU A 109 -16.20 3.09 14.68
N ALA A 110 -16.73 4.21 14.20
CA ALA A 110 -18.19 4.44 14.15
C ALA A 110 -18.88 3.44 13.21
N ALA A 111 -18.35 3.27 12.00
CA ALA A 111 -18.86 2.33 11.00
C ALA A 111 -18.77 0.86 11.44
N ALA A 112 -17.79 0.51 12.26
CA ALA A 112 -17.61 -0.86 12.75
C ALA A 112 -18.41 -1.18 14.03
N ALA A 113 -19.11 -0.20 14.60
CA ALA A 113 -19.74 -0.34 15.92
C ALA A 113 -20.82 -1.44 15.98
N ASP A 114 -21.53 -1.65 14.89
CA ASP A 114 -22.61 -2.66 14.79
C ASP A 114 -22.10 -4.05 14.33
N GLY A 115 -20.77 -4.22 14.20
CA GLY A 115 -20.14 -5.50 13.92
C GLY A 115 -19.73 -5.68 12.44
N ASP A 116 -19.85 -4.66 11.61
CA ASP A 116 -19.38 -4.67 10.24
C ASP A 116 -17.85 -4.71 10.17
N ALA A 117 -17.32 -5.43 9.19
CA ALA A 117 -15.89 -5.49 8.93
C ALA A 117 -15.45 -4.22 8.19
N VAL A 118 -14.68 -3.35 8.86
CA VAL A 118 -14.32 -2.03 8.34
C VAL A 118 -12.82 -1.77 8.48
N THR A 119 -12.21 -1.22 7.43
CA THR A 119 -10.81 -0.74 7.41
C THR A 119 -10.72 0.59 6.68
N CYS A 120 -9.52 1.16 6.59
CA CYS A 120 -9.26 2.33 5.77
C CYS A 120 -8.26 2.04 4.64
N ALA A 121 -8.07 3.01 3.75
CA ALA A 121 -7.14 2.89 2.65
C ALA A 121 -5.67 2.94 3.10
N SER A 122 -5.39 3.49 4.28
CA SER A 122 -4.07 3.53 4.88
C SER A 122 -3.63 2.13 5.33
N TYR A 123 -2.35 1.83 5.18
CA TYR A 123 -1.79 0.53 5.58
C TYR A 123 -1.42 0.46 7.07
N ASP A 124 -1.68 1.52 7.80
CA ASP A 124 -1.35 1.71 9.21
C ASP A 124 -2.45 1.24 10.17
N TYR A 125 -3.59 0.81 9.67
CA TYR A 125 -4.78 0.49 10.45
C TYR A 125 -5.23 -0.95 10.29
N ASN A 126 -5.56 -1.62 11.43
CA ASN A 126 -6.11 -2.97 11.40
C ASN A 126 -7.60 -2.95 11.05
N MET A 127 -8.05 -3.91 10.23
CA MET A 127 -9.48 -4.12 9.99
C MET A 127 -10.21 -4.42 11.30
N ARG A 128 -11.31 -3.74 11.56
CA ARG A 128 -12.24 -4.04 12.65
C ARG A 128 -13.16 -5.18 12.24
N ASN A 129 -13.55 -6.03 13.19
CA ASN A 129 -14.49 -7.14 12.99
C ASN A 129 -14.12 -8.07 11.82
N TYR A 130 -12.83 -8.32 11.64
CA TYR A 130 -12.25 -9.06 10.51
C TYR A 130 -12.59 -10.54 10.49
N GLU A 131 -13.03 -11.12 11.61
CA GLU A 131 -13.11 -12.57 11.82
C GLU A 131 -14.05 -13.27 10.82
N SER A 132 -15.17 -12.63 10.47
CA SER A 132 -16.11 -13.19 9.48
C SER A 132 -15.53 -13.23 8.08
N VAL A 133 -14.70 -12.24 7.72
CA VAL A 133 -14.00 -12.16 6.43
C VAL A 133 -12.90 -13.21 6.38
N ASP A 134 -12.09 -13.30 7.42
CA ASP A 134 -11.04 -14.32 7.55
C ASP A 134 -11.62 -15.73 7.44
N GLU A 135 -12.67 -16.04 8.21
CA GLU A 135 -13.30 -17.36 8.18
C GLU A 135 -13.82 -17.72 6.78
N ALA A 136 -14.43 -16.77 6.08
CA ALA A 136 -14.94 -17.00 4.72
C ALA A 136 -13.80 -17.24 3.72
N LEU A 137 -12.73 -16.46 3.79
CA LEU A 137 -11.56 -16.60 2.93
C LEU A 137 -10.79 -17.89 3.22
N GLN A 138 -10.63 -18.27 4.49
CA GLN A 138 -10.04 -19.54 4.90
C GLN A 138 -10.85 -20.76 4.35
N LYS A 139 -12.18 -20.68 4.34
CA LYS A 139 -13.02 -21.71 3.69
C LYS A 139 -12.77 -21.76 2.19
N ALA A 140 -12.69 -20.58 1.56
CA ALA A 140 -12.49 -20.45 0.12
C ALA A 140 -11.14 -21.02 -0.34
N THR A 141 -10.06 -20.79 0.39
CA THR A 141 -8.73 -21.39 0.08
C THR A 141 -8.72 -22.92 0.17
N GLN A 142 -9.68 -23.50 0.91
CA GLN A 142 -9.87 -24.95 1.03
C GLN A 142 -10.83 -25.50 -0.03
N GLY A 143 -11.26 -24.70 -1.01
CA GLY A 143 -12.20 -25.09 -2.07
C GLY A 143 -13.64 -25.20 -1.58
N ARG A 144 -14.00 -24.63 -0.42
CA ARG A 144 -15.36 -24.55 0.10
C ARG A 144 -15.97 -23.20 -0.22
N SER A 145 -17.30 -23.16 -0.33
CA SER A 145 -18.02 -21.88 -0.50
C SER A 145 -17.80 -20.98 0.72
N GLY A 146 -17.58 -19.70 0.46
CA GLY A 146 -17.44 -18.65 1.47
C GLY A 146 -18.09 -17.36 1.00
N LYS A 147 -18.76 -16.66 1.93
CA LYS A 147 -19.32 -15.33 1.69
C LYS A 147 -18.95 -14.42 2.84
N ALA A 148 -18.49 -13.23 2.52
CA ALA A 148 -18.19 -12.19 3.47
C ALA A 148 -18.37 -10.82 2.83
N GLU A 149 -18.39 -9.80 3.65
CA GLU A 149 -18.40 -8.41 3.20
C GLU A 149 -17.53 -7.56 4.11
N PHE A 150 -16.93 -6.54 3.54
CA PHE A 150 -16.19 -5.53 4.30
C PHE A 150 -16.24 -4.18 3.61
N TYR A 151 -15.88 -3.16 4.36
CA TYR A 151 -15.88 -1.78 3.91
C TYR A 151 -14.49 -1.17 4.07
N LYS A 152 -14.13 -0.27 3.15
CA LYS A 152 -12.86 0.44 3.17
C LYS A 152 -13.09 1.93 2.99
N LEU A 153 -12.66 2.72 3.97
CA LEU A 153 -12.75 4.17 3.92
C LEU A 153 -11.51 4.75 3.27
N THR A 154 -11.69 5.77 2.45
CA THR A 154 -10.58 6.52 1.86
C THR A 154 -10.28 7.79 2.64
N VAL A 155 -9.13 8.40 2.42
CA VAL A 155 -8.76 9.71 3.00
C VAL A 155 -9.70 10.84 2.55
N SER A 156 -10.46 10.67 1.46
CA SER A 156 -11.50 11.62 1.04
C SER A 156 -12.84 11.41 1.75
N GLY A 157 -12.95 10.43 2.65
CA GLY A 157 -14.22 10.06 3.29
C GLY A 157 -15.16 9.26 2.38
N ALA A 158 -14.68 8.76 1.23
CA ALA A 158 -15.46 7.85 0.40
C ALA A 158 -15.49 6.45 1.02
N PHE A 159 -16.64 5.80 0.90
CA PHE A 159 -16.85 4.43 1.35
C PHE A 159 -16.83 3.47 0.17
N GLN A 160 -16.01 2.45 0.27
CA GLN A 160 -15.93 1.34 -0.66
C GLN A 160 -16.50 0.09 -0.01
N TYR A 161 -17.44 -0.55 -0.66
CA TYR A 161 -18.04 -1.82 -0.27
C TYR A 161 -17.45 -2.96 -1.08
N TYR A 162 -17.15 -4.05 -0.42
CA TYR A 162 -16.67 -5.28 -1.03
C TYR A 162 -17.50 -6.46 -0.52
N GLY A 163 -18.40 -6.98 -1.36
CA GLY A 163 -19.10 -8.23 -1.11
C GLY A 163 -18.35 -9.37 -1.80
N LEU A 164 -17.88 -10.34 -1.03
CA LEU A 164 -17.08 -11.47 -1.50
C LEU A 164 -17.93 -12.72 -1.59
N GLU A 165 -17.93 -13.40 -2.73
CA GLU A 165 -18.57 -14.70 -2.94
C GLU A 165 -17.58 -15.66 -3.57
N ALA A 166 -17.10 -16.62 -2.76
CA ALA A 166 -16.19 -17.66 -3.23
C ALA A 166 -16.95 -18.97 -3.43
N GLU A 167 -16.81 -19.57 -4.60
CA GLU A 167 -17.39 -20.88 -4.95
C GLU A 167 -16.49 -21.57 -5.98
N ASP A 168 -16.24 -22.86 -5.77
CA ASP A 168 -15.45 -23.72 -6.67
C ASP A 168 -14.05 -23.12 -7.03
N GLY A 169 -13.41 -22.45 -6.06
CA GLY A 169 -12.10 -21.82 -6.22
C GLY A 169 -12.11 -20.49 -6.98
N LYS A 170 -13.27 -19.99 -7.38
CA LYS A 170 -13.46 -18.68 -7.98
C LYS A 170 -13.92 -17.67 -6.94
N LEU A 171 -13.55 -16.42 -7.11
CA LEU A 171 -13.98 -15.30 -6.27
C LEU A 171 -14.72 -14.28 -7.11
N ALA A 172 -16.02 -14.07 -6.82
CA ALA A 172 -16.76 -12.93 -7.33
C ALA A 172 -16.76 -11.80 -6.31
N VAL A 173 -16.58 -10.57 -6.79
CA VAL A 173 -16.58 -9.36 -5.96
C VAL A 173 -17.71 -8.44 -6.39
N THR A 174 -18.57 -8.08 -5.44
CA THR A 174 -19.49 -6.94 -5.58
C THR A 174 -18.77 -5.71 -5.02
N TYR A 175 -18.51 -4.73 -5.87
CA TYR A 175 -17.86 -3.49 -5.50
C TYR A 175 -18.85 -2.34 -5.53
N GLY A 176 -18.88 -1.54 -4.47
CA GLY A 176 -19.63 -0.29 -4.39
C GLY A 176 -18.72 0.86 -3.99
N ASN A 177 -19.02 2.06 -4.47
CA ASN A 177 -18.32 3.29 -4.05
C ASN A 177 -19.37 4.40 -3.85
N ALA A 178 -19.35 5.02 -2.68
CA ALA A 178 -20.23 6.12 -2.32
C ALA A 178 -19.45 7.26 -1.65
N VAL A 179 -19.96 8.47 -1.81
CA VAL A 179 -19.35 9.69 -1.30
C VAL A 179 -20.41 10.60 -0.69
N PHE A 180 -20.02 11.44 0.27
CA PHE A 180 -20.83 12.57 0.68
C PHE A 180 -20.69 13.70 -0.33
N GLN A 181 -21.81 14.28 -0.73
CA GLN A 181 -21.88 15.50 -1.54
C GLN A 181 -21.72 16.75 -0.66
N GLU A 182 -21.58 17.93 -1.26
CA GLU A 182 -21.46 19.20 -0.54
C GLU A 182 -22.65 19.49 0.37
N ASP A 183 -23.87 19.09 -0.04
CA ASP A 183 -25.11 19.19 0.73
C ASP A 183 -25.32 18.04 1.73
N MET A 184 -24.30 17.18 1.87
CA MET A 184 -24.30 15.98 2.72
C MET A 184 -25.27 14.87 2.25
N GLU A 185 -25.81 14.95 1.04
CA GLU A 185 -26.48 13.80 0.42
C GLU A 185 -25.45 12.71 0.07
N ILE A 186 -25.87 11.44 0.12
CA ILE A 186 -25.02 10.30 -0.20
C ILE A 186 -25.21 9.96 -1.69
N GLU A 187 -24.13 10.04 -2.46
CA GLU A 187 -24.10 9.63 -3.86
C GLU A 187 -23.38 8.29 -4.01
N ILE A 188 -24.07 7.29 -4.56
CA ILE A 188 -23.44 6.04 -4.99
C ILE A 188 -22.89 6.23 -6.40
N ARG A 189 -21.57 6.35 -6.53
CA ARG A 189 -20.89 6.62 -7.81
C ARG A 189 -20.69 5.36 -8.65
N GLN A 190 -20.52 4.22 -7.97
CA GLN A 190 -20.25 2.95 -8.64
C GLN A 190 -20.91 1.81 -7.89
N LEU A 191 -21.49 0.87 -8.62
CA LEU A 191 -21.95 -0.41 -8.09
C LEU A 191 -21.86 -1.45 -9.20
N GLU A 192 -20.97 -2.41 -9.06
CA GLU A 192 -20.70 -3.44 -10.07
C GLU A 192 -20.42 -4.78 -9.39
N LYS A 193 -20.58 -5.86 -10.15
CA LYS A 193 -20.17 -7.22 -9.75
C LYS A 193 -19.30 -7.81 -10.84
N PHE A 194 -18.22 -8.45 -10.48
CA PHE A 194 -17.31 -9.06 -11.43
C PHE A 194 -16.69 -10.34 -10.85
N GLN A 195 -16.34 -11.27 -11.75
CA GLN A 195 -15.48 -12.39 -11.44
C GLN A 195 -14.04 -11.93 -11.46
N VAL A 196 -13.26 -12.15 -10.41
CA VAL A 196 -11.82 -11.85 -10.44
C VAL A 196 -11.10 -12.88 -11.31
N TYR A 197 -10.09 -12.42 -12.03
CA TYR A 197 -9.27 -13.28 -12.88
C TYR A 197 -8.40 -14.23 -12.06
N ASP A 198 -7.74 -13.70 -11.02
CA ASP A 198 -6.92 -14.45 -10.08
C ASP A 198 -7.01 -13.85 -8.67
N TRP A 199 -6.85 -14.67 -7.66
CA TRP A 199 -6.88 -14.23 -6.28
C TRP A 199 -6.13 -15.18 -5.36
N GLU A 200 -5.62 -14.61 -4.27
CA GLU A 200 -4.96 -15.33 -3.20
C GLU A 200 -5.35 -14.72 -1.84
N TYR A 201 -5.56 -15.57 -0.84
CA TYR A 201 -5.56 -15.18 0.55
C TYR A 201 -4.34 -15.80 1.21
N THR A 202 -3.36 -14.95 1.52
CA THR A 202 -2.04 -15.39 1.97
C THR A 202 -2.03 -15.82 3.43
N GLU A 203 -1.06 -16.65 3.83
CA GLU A 203 -0.86 -17.02 5.23
C GLU A 203 -0.56 -15.80 6.13
N LYS A 204 -0.09 -14.72 5.56
CA LYS A 204 0.16 -13.44 6.24
C LYS A 204 -1.11 -12.61 6.44
N GLY A 205 -2.24 -13.02 5.85
CA GLY A 205 -3.53 -12.36 6.00
C GLY A 205 -3.83 -11.26 5.01
N TRP A 206 -3.17 -11.28 3.85
CA TRP A 206 -3.48 -10.41 2.73
C TRP A 206 -4.45 -11.07 1.77
N LEU A 207 -5.54 -10.41 1.43
CA LEU A 207 -6.37 -10.73 0.28
C LEU A 207 -5.84 -9.94 -0.91
N ILE A 208 -5.41 -10.67 -1.94
CA ILE A 208 -4.81 -10.13 -3.16
C ILE A 208 -5.64 -10.60 -4.34
N TRP A 209 -5.98 -9.71 -5.27
CA TRP A 209 -6.72 -10.11 -6.46
C TRP A 209 -6.45 -9.21 -7.66
N GLU A 210 -6.67 -9.77 -8.86
CA GLU A 210 -6.71 -9.04 -10.13
C GLU A 210 -8.09 -9.16 -10.77
N LYS A 211 -8.65 -8.06 -11.27
CA LYS A 211 -9.91 -8.07 -12.04
C LYS A 211 -9.73 -8.72 -13.41
N ALA A 212 -8.64 -8.41 -14.08
CA ALA A 212 -8.23 -8.91 -15.39
C ALA A 212 -6.73 -8.68 -15.57
N LEU A 213 -6.08 -9.42 -16.45
CA LEU A 213 -4.67 -9.15 -16.78
C LEU A 213 -4.53 -7.81 -17.51
N SER A 214 -3.45 -7.09 -17.25
CA SER A 214 -3.08 -5.94 -18.06
C SER A 214 -2.50 -6.40 -19.40
N LYS A 215 -2.92 -5.78 -20.53
CA LYS A 215 -2.27 -5.96 -21.84
C LYS A 215 -0.85 -5.40 -21.84
N ASN A 216 -0.60 -4.42 -21.00
CA ASN A 216 0.71 -3.85 -20.78
C ASN A 216 1.36 -4.57 -19.61
N GLN A 217 2.26 -5.51 -19.91
CA GLN A 217 2.92 -6.37 -18.91
C GLN A 217 3.74 -5.59 -17.84
N GLU A 218 3.93 -4.29 -18.06
CA GLU A 218 4.63 -3.39 -17.14
C GLU A 218 3.70 -2.82 -16.04
N MET A 219 2.39 -3.09 -16.12
CA MET A 219 1.39 -2.56 -15.19
C MET A 219 0.46 -3.66 -14.69
N ASP A 220 1.01 -4.66 -14.04
CA ASP A 220 0.20 -5.60 -13.27
C ASP A 220 -0.36 -4.84 -12.05
N MET A 221 -1.66 -4.63 -12.02
CA MET A 221 -2.32 -3.91 -10.95
C MET A 221 -3.14 -4.89 -10.10
N HIS A 222 -2.51 -5.37 -9.04
CA HIS A 222 -3.21 -6.13 -8.03
C HIS A 222 -3.95 -5.19 -7.06
N SER A 223 -5.07 -5.65 -6.57
CA SER A 223 -5.76 -5.03 -5.44
C SER A 223 -5.38 -5.78 -4.17
N PHE A 224 -5.13 -5.03 -3.09
CA PHE A 224 -4.68 -5.53 -1.80
C PHE A 224 -5.62 -5.09 -0.69
N CYS A 225 -5.96 -6.02 0.18
CA CYS A 225 -6.59 -5.71 1.45
C CYS A 225 -6.01 -6.58 2.56
N ARG A 226 -5.50 -5.93 3.61
CA ARG A 226 -5.09 -6.65 4.80
C ARG A 226 -6.30 -7.00 5.64
N ILE A 227 -6.50 -8.30 5.87
CA ILE A 227 -7.62 -8.84 6.66
C ILE A 227 -7.15 -9.13 8.08
N LEU A 228 -6.10 -9.96 8.25
CA LEU A 228 -5.62 -10.29 9.58
C LEU A 228 -4.94 -9.10 10.25
N PRO A 229 -5.28 -8.79 11.50
CA PRO A 229 -4.65 -7.70 12.22
C PRO A 229 -3.20 -8.01 12.56
N LEU A 230 -2.39 -6.98 12.62
CA LEU A 230 -1.05 -7.05 13.20
C LEU A 230 -1.11 -6.74 14.71
N PRO A 231 -0.13 -7.27 15.49
CA PRO A 231 0.00 -6.90 16.89
C PRO A 231 0.10 -5.38 17.05
N GLU A 232 -0.54 -4.84 18.10
CA GLU A 232 -0.59 -3.39 18.35
C GLU A 232 0.82 -2.76 18.41
N LYS A 233 1.77 -3.42 19.08
CA LYS A 233 3.16 -2.93 19.17
C LYS A 233 3.84 -2.88 17.80
N CYS A 234 3.55 -3.82 16.90
CA CYS A 234 4.08 -3.79 15.53
C CYS A 234 3.48 -2.62 14.74
N ARG A 235 2.19 -2.34 14.90
CA ARG A 235 1.54 -1.17 14.29
C ARG A 235 2.12 0.12 14.83
N GLU A 236 2.23 0.25 16.17
CA GLU A 236 2.80 1.43 16.82
C GLU A 236 4.20 1.77 16.28
N LEU A 237 5.12 0.80 16.34
CA LEU A 237 6.50 1.01 15.90
C LEU A 237 6.62 1.13 14.38
N GLY A 238 5.83 0.36 13.64
CA GLY A 238 5.76 0.43 12.18
C GLY A 238 5.35 1.82 11.69
N ASN A 239 4.25 2.35 12.21
CA ASN A 239 3.70 3.65 11.81
C ASN A 239 4.61 4.82 12.24
N ALA A 240 5.21 4.73 13.43
CA ALA A 240 6.01 5.84 13.96
C ALA A 240 7.43 5.89 13.39
N TYR A 241 8.04 4.74 13.04
CA TYR A 241 9.48 4.69 12.76
C TYR A 241 9.86 3.98 11.46
N ILE A 242 9.04 3.11 10.91
CA ILE A 242 9.39 2.33 9.72
C ILE A 242 8.71 2.88 8.46
N LEU A 243 7.39 3.03 8.51
CA LEU A 243 6.59 3.52 7.37
C LEU A 243 6.97 4.94 6.92
N PRO A 244 7.23 5.93 7.82
CA PRO A 244 7.60 7.29 7.40
C PRO A 244 8.92 7.37 6.66
N VAL A 245 9.88 6.49 6.95
CA VAL A 245 11.17 6.41 6.25
C VAL A 245 11.04 5.59 4.97
N SER A 246 10.39 4.41 5.07
CA SER A 246 10.16 3.52 3.94
C SER A 246 11.45 3.16 3.16
N TYR A 247 11.31 2.83 1.88
CA TYR A 247 12.43 2.51 0.97
C TYR A 247 12.66 3.61 -0.07
N PHE A 248 11.91 4.72 0.06
CA PHE A 248 11.89 5.77 -0.95
C PHE A 248 13.07 6.71 -0.80
N CYS A 249 13.92 6.77 -1.82
CA CYS A 249 15.04 7.74 -1.92
C CYS A 249 16.03 7.74 -0.75
N ASN A 250 16.12 6.65 0.00
CA ASN A 250 17.10 6.44 1.07
C ASN A 250 17.49 4.96 1.16
N ASN A 251 18.53 4.64 1.92
CA ASN A 251 19.03 3.27 2.04
C ASN A 251 18.97 2.70 3.45
N LEU A 252 18.31 3.35 4.39
CA LEU A 252 18.29 2.92 5.79
C LEU A 252 17.90 1.43 5.94
N PHE A 253 16.87 1.00 5.22
CA PHE A 253 16.35 -0.36 5.27
C PHE A 253 16.76 -1.23 4.07
N LEU A 254 17.58 -0.71 3.17
CA LEU A 254 18.12 -1.42 2.01
C LEU A 254 19.57 -1.88 2.19
N ALA A 255 20.28 -1.31 3.17
CA ALA A 255 21.65 -1.64 3.53
C ALA A 255 21.71 -2.50 4.79
N ASP A 256 22.73 -3.35 4.89
CA ASP A 256 23.09 -4.03 6.12
C ASP A 256 24.02 -3.12 6.91
N TRP A 257 23.61 -2.71 8.10
CA TRP A 257 24.38 -1.83 8.95
C TRP A 257 24.10 -2.07 10.43
N ASN A 258 25.02 -1.65 11.29
CA ASN A 258 24.92 -1.64 12.75
C ASN A 258 25.77 -0.49 13.32
N GLU A 259 25.91 -0.40 14.63
CA GLU A 259 26.68 0.65 15.31
C GLU A 259 28.18 0.70 14.93
N GLU A 260 28.73 -0.38 14.32
CA GLU A 260 30.15 -0.46 13.92
C GLU A 260 30.38 -0.01 12.47
N ASN A 261 29.33 0.07 11.61
CA ASN A 261 29.41 0.39 10.18
C ASN A 261 28.31 1.33 9.71
N MET A 262 28.00 2.38 10.46
CA MET A 262 27.04 3.41 10.10
C MET A 262 27.44 4.21 8.85
N ASP A 263 28.70 4.13 8.41
CA ASP A 263 29.23 4.72 7.18
C ASP A 263 28.58 4.14 5.91
N SER A 264 27.85 3.05 6.01
CA SER A 264 27.02 2.53 4.93
C SER A 264 25.68 3.25 4.73
N ILE A 265 25.31 4.14 5.65
CA ILE A 265 24.05 4.91 5.62
C ILE A 265 24.28 6.27 4.95
N GLU A 266 23.40 6.63 4.02
CA GLU A 266 23.37 7.96 3.40
C GLU A 266 22.49 8.91 4.22
N PHE A 267 23.07 9.49 5.28
CA PHE A 267 22.34 10.36 6.23
C PHE A 267 21.73 11.61 5.57
N ASN A 268 22.35 12.14 4.54
CA ASN A 268 21.85 13.30 3.80
C ASN A 268 20.52 12.99 3.09
N ASP A 269 20.36 11.74 2.62
CA ASP A 269 19.15 11.26 1.99
C ASP A 269 18.05 10.90 3.01
N LEU A 270 18.42 10.69 4.27
CA LEU A 270 17.48 10.44 5.36
C LEU A 270 16.95 11.72 6.02
N TYR A 271 17.69 12.83 5.94
CA TYR A 271 17.42 14.03 6.72
C TYR A 271 15.97 14.51 6.60
N GLU A 272 15.45 14.60 5.39
CA GLU A 272 14.10 15.10 5.10
C GLU A 272 13.00 14.26 5.77
N PHE A 273 13.13 12.94 5.73
CA PHE A 273 12.20 12.00 6.38
C PHE A 273 12.27 12.08 7.90
N LEU A 274 13.47 12.12 8.46
CA LEU A 274 13.69 12.23 9.90
C LEU A 274 13.28 13.59 10.45
N TYR A 275 13.44 14.66 9.65
CA TYR A 275 12.95 16.00 9.99
C TYR A 275 11.41 15.97 10.12
N ALA A 276 10.72 15.40 9.14
CA ALA A 276 9.27 15.29 9.16
C ALA A 276 8.79 14.46 10.37
N MET A 277 9.47 13.36 10.69
CA MET A 277 9.17 12.55 11.87
C MET A 277 9.37 13.31 13.18
N LYS A 278 10.44 14.13 13.27
CA LYS A 278 10.79 14.86 14.50
C LYS A 278 9.85 16.03 14.78
N TYR A 279 9.50 16.78 13.72
CA TYR A 279 8.78 18.05 13.86
C TYR A 279 7.29 17.95 13.45
N GLY A 280 6.85 16.83 12.86
CA GLY A 280 5.50 16.66 12.35
C GLY A 280 5.16 17.65 11.22
N ALA A 281 6.16 18.10 10.45
CA ALA A 281 6.03 19.10 9.41
C ALA A 281 6.99 18.81 8.25
N GLU A 282 6.58 19.16 7.04
CA GLU A 282 7.46 19.12 5.87
C GLU A 282 8.61 20.13 6.00
N LEU A 283 9.76 19.76 5.43
CA LEU A 283 10.93 20.64 5.37
C LEU A 283 10.69 21.79 4.39
N ASP A 284 10.98 23.02 4.79
CA ASP A 284 10.99 24.16 3.86
C ASP A 284 12.27 24.12 3.01
N GLU A 285 12.20 23.47 1.85
CA GLU A 285 13.33 23.31 0.94
C GLU A 285 13.97 24.64 0.51
N ALA A 286 13.19 25.72 0.46
CA ALA A 286 13.71 27.02 0.04
C ALA A 286 14.69 27.60 1.06
N ALA A 287 14.60 27.20 2.32
CA ALA A 287 15.51 27.63 3.38
C ALA A 287 16.92 27.01 3.28
N TYR A 288 17.05 25.87 2.57
CA TYR A 288 18.26 25.04 2.60
C TYR A 288 18.97 24.88 1.25
N GLN A 289 18.81 25.82 0.32
CA GLN A 289 19.44 25.76 -1.01
C GLN A 289 20.98 25.67 -1.02
N GLY A 290 21.65 25.96 0.10
CA GLY A 290 23.10 25.86 0.26
C GLY A 290 23.57 24.70 1.14
N GLY A 291 22.66 23.79 1.51
CA GLY A 291 22.90 22.71 2.47
C GLY A 291 22.27 23.00 3.84
N ILE A 292 22.24 22.00 4.69
CA ILE A 292 21.64 22.07 6.03
C ILE A 292 22.68 22.56 7.06
N PRO A 293 22.37 23.60 7.87
CA PRO A 293 23.28 24.06 8.91
C PRO A 293 23.67 22.94 9.87
N LYS A 294 24.95 22.88 10.26
CA LYS A 294 25.51 21.82 11.10
C LYS A 294 24.64 21.44 12.30
N ALA A 295 24.29 22.43 13.12
CA ALA A 295 23.54 22.20 14.35
C ALA A 295 22.15 21.61 14.09
N GLU A 296 21.48 21.98 13.01
CA GLU A 296 20.15 21.49 12.64
C GLU A 296 20.23 20.05 12.12
N PHE A 297 21.22 19.77 11.26
CA PHE A 297 21.42 18.42 10.72
C PHE A 297 21.73 17.41 11.84
N GLU A 298 22.71 17.74 12.70
CA GLU A 298 23.11 16.89 13.81
C GLU A 298 21.97 16.66 14.81
N ASP A 299 21.21 17.71 15.14
CA ASP A 299 20.06 17.59 16.06
C ASP A 299 18.99 16.62 15.52
N VAL A 300 18.74 16.61 14.22
CA VAL A 300 17.80 15.66 13.63
C VAL A 300 18.37 14.26 13.61
N ILE A 301 19.56 14.04 13.07
CA ILE A 301 20.16 12.71 12.93
C ILE A 301 20.39 12.04 14.31
N GLN A 302 20.98 12.79 15.25
CA GLN A 302 21.28 12.27 16.59
C GLN A 302 20.04 12.04 17.46
N THR A 303 18.87 12.50 17.02
CA THR A 303 17.60 12.10 17.64
C THR A 303 17.29 10.62 17.42
N TYR A 304 17.70 10.06 16.30
CA TYR A 304 17.36 8.70 15.87
C TYR A 304 18.56 7.74 15.82
N PHE A 305 19.79 8.24 15.94
CA PHE A 305 21.03 7.45 15.88
C PHE A 305 22.00 7.83 16.99
N GLU A 306 22.67 6.85 17.55
CA GLU A 306 23.80 7.05 18.47
C GLU A 306 25.10 7.21 17.67
N ILE A 307 25.23 8.31 16.97
CA ILE A 307 26.41 8.67 16.18
C ILE A 307 27.08 9.93 16.74
N SER A 308 28.41 9.93 16.82
CA SER A 308 29.15 11.12 17.26
C SER A 308 29.18 12.20 16.17
N THR A 309 29.36 13.46 16.58
CA THR A 309 29.53 14.56 15.64
C THR A 309 30.68 14.31 14.66
N GLU A 310 31.82 13.80 15.18
CA GLU A 310 33.01 13.54 14.36
C GLU A 310 32.76 12.45 13.31
N GLU A 311 32.04 11.40 13.63
CA GLU A 311 31.65 10.35 12.68
C GLU A 311 30.66 10.88 11.67
N LEU A 312 29.68 11.67 12.10
CA LEU A 312 28.67 12.25 11.22
C LEU A 312 29.29 13.26 10.24
N GLU A 313 30.24 14.10 10.68
CA GLU A 313 31.00 15.00 9.80
C GLU A 313 31.74 14.24 8.69
N GLN A 314 32.28 13.08 9.00
CA GLN A 314 33.02 12.24 8.03
C GLN A 314 32.10 11.52 7.05
N THR A 315 31.00 10.95 7.57
CA THR A 315 30.07 10.13 6.76
C THR A 315 29.14 10.96 5.89
N ALA A 316 28.68 12.13 6.39
CA ALA A 316 27.71 12.97 5.68
C ALA A 316 28.34 14.15 4.92
N GLY A 317 29.67 14.15 4.75
CA GLY A 317 30.39 15.12 3.90
C GLY A 317 30.26 16.58 4.37
N TYR A 318 30.46 16.83 5.68
CA TYR A 318 30.38 18.20 6.25
C TYR A 318 31.35 19.15 5.60
N ASP A 319 30.84 20.29 5.10
CA ASP A 319 31.65 21.39 4.59
C ASP A 319 31.99 22.39 5.72
N ALA A 320 33.22 22.32 6.23
CA ALA A 320 33.70 23.17 7.31
C ALA A 320 33.85 24.65 6.93
N GLU A 321 34.01 24.97 5.62
CA GLU A 321 34.12 26.35 5.16
C GLU A 321 32.74 27.04 5.13
N LEU A 322 31.71 26.28 4.70
CA LEU A 322 30.33 26.78 4.65
C LEU A 322 29.57 26.54 5.96
N GLY A 323 30.02 25.61 6.79
CA GLY A 323 29.35 25.24 8.03
C GLY A 323 28.05 24.45 7.86
N VAL A 324 27.94 23.69 6.76
CA VAL A 324 26.72 22.96 6.38
C VAL A 324 27.03 21.51 5.99
N TYR A 325 26.00 20.68 6.05
CA TYR A 325 25.97 19.38 5.37
C TYR A 325 25.31 19.53 4.00
N PRO A 326 25.88 18.96 2.93
CA PRO A 326 25.30 19.01 1.61
C PRO A 326 23.93 18.29 1.61
N TRP A 327 22.98 18.86 0.86
CA TRP A 327 21.63 18.32 0.79
C TRP A 327 20.93 18.73 -0.51
N GLU A 328 20.16 17.78 -1.08
CA GLU A 328 19.26 18.01 -2.19
C GLU A 328 17.87 17.47 -1.87
N PRO A 329 16.77 18.19 -2.18
CA PRO A 329 15.43 17.74 -1.87
C PRO A 329 15.03 16.51 -2.69
N VAL A 330 14.19 15.65 -2.10
CA VAL A 330 13.67 14.43 -2.75
C VAL A 330 12.98 14.76 -4.09
N ARG A 331 12.22 15.84 -4.18
CA ARG A 331 11.53 16.21 -5.43
C ARG A 331 12.45 16.71 -6.55
N SER A 332 13.71 17.07 -6.28
CA SER A 332 14.66 17.38 -7.35
C SER A 332 15.18 16.13 -8.05
N TRP A 333 14.94 14.96 -7.51
CA TRP A 333 15.49 13.72 -8.00
C TRP A 333 14.61 13.10 -9.10
N ASN A 334 15.07 13.21 -10.34
CA ASN A 334 14.38 12.72 -11.54
C ASN A 334 14.46 11.18 -11.77
N ARG A 335 14.97 10.43 -10.80
CA ARG A 335 15.22 8.99 -10.92
C ARG A 335 14.44 8.16 -9.91
N VAL A 336 13.29 8.64 -9.48
CA VAL A 336 12.41 7.90 -8.58
C VAL A 336 11.99 6.59 -9.25
N PRO A 337 12.26 5.44 -8.64
CA PRO A 337 11.70 4.17 -9.11
C PRO A 337 10.18 4.29 -9.19
N GLN A 338 9.59 3.88 -10.31
CA GLN A 338 8.15 4.03 -10.57
C GLN A 338 7.28 3.25 -9.59
N VAL A 339 7.86 2.22 -8.96
CA VAL A 339 7.18 1.32 -8.04
C VAL A 339 8.10 1.04 -6.87
N GLN A 340 7.60 1.31 -5.68
CA GLN A 340 8.29 1.02 -4.43
C GLN A 340 7.40 0.08 -3.59
N PRO A 341 7.99 -0.92 -2.92
CA PRO A 341 7.30 -1.62 -1.86
C PRO A 341 7.06 -0.67 -0.68
N PHE A 342 6.08 -0.98 0.14
CA PHE A 342 5.93 -0.32 1.45
C PHE A 342 6.27 -1.31 2.58
N PRO A 343 6.84 -0.83 3.69
CA PRO A 343 7.23 -1.68 4.80
C PRO A 343 6.03 -2.00 5.72
N GLU A 344 5.95 -3.23 6.16
CA GLU A 344 5.01 -3.68 7.18
C GLU A 344 5.74 -4.43 8.29
N VAL A 345 5.64 -3.96 9.54
CA VAL A 345 6.22 -4.64 10.70
C VAL A 345 5.32 -5.79 11.09
N VAL A 346 5.78 -7.01 10.83
CA VAL A 346 4.99 -8.24 11.04
C VAL A 346 5.28 -8.94 12.36
N GLU A 347 6.44 -8.70 12.95
CA GLU A 347 6.84 -9.23 14.25
C GLU A 347 7.67 -8.22 15.02
N CYS A 348 7.41 -8.10 16.32
CA CYS A 348 8.18 -7.28 17.26
C CYS A 348 8.62 -8.16 18.43
N LYS A 349 9.91 -8.21 18.68
CA LYS A 349 10.50 -9.04 19.73
C LYS A 349 11.41 -8.19 20.63
N GLU A 350 11.13 -8.21 21.92
CA GLU A 350 12.04 -7.67 22.94
C GLU A 350 13.21 -8.63 23.15
N ASN A 351 14.43 -8.08 23.12
CA ASN A 351 15.67 -8.83 23.33
C ASN A 351 16.15 -8.64 24.76
N GLY A 352 16.32 -9.47 25.60
CA GLY A 352 16.60 -9.35 27.04
C GLY A 352 17.69 -8.34 27.50
N ASP A 353 18.26 -7.58 26.57
CA ASP A 353 19.23 -6.48 26.78
C ASP A 353 18.61 -5.07 26.66
N GLY A 354 17.30 -4.97 26.52
CA GLY A 354 16.57 -3.71 26.37
C GLY A 354 16.46 -3.20 24.93
N THR A 355 16.93 -3.98 23.96
CA THR A 355 16.70 -3.71 22.53
C THR A 355 15.47 -4.48 22.02
N TRP A 356 14.99 -4.09 20.84
CA TRP A 356 13.90 -4.74 20.14
C TRP A 356 14.33 -5.07 18.72
N THR A 357 13.91 -6.23 18.24
CA THR A 357 14.02 -6.60 16.83
C THR A 357 12.65 -6.55 16.18
N LEU A 358 12.54 -5.77 15.11
CA LEU A 358 11.35 -5.65 14.26
C LEU A 358 11.60 -6.42 12.99
N LYS A 359 10.79 -7.45 12.72
CA LYS A 359 10.79 -8.09 11.41
C LYS A 359 9.84 -7.31 10.48
N VAL A 360 10.36 -6.89 9.35
CA VAL A 360 9.67 -6.05 8.38
C VAL A 360 9.57 -6.79 7.05
N ASP A 361 8.36 -6.89 6.52
CA ASP A 361 8.11 -7.38 5.16
C ASP A 361 7.90 -6.19 4.23
N ALA A 362 8.50 -6.24 3.06
CA ALA A 362 8.33 -5.24 2.00
C ALA A 362 7.23 -5.69 1.03
N ILE A 363 6.08 -5.03 1.10
CA ILE A 363 4.88 -5.36 0.32
C ILE A 363 4.96 -4.67 -1.04
N LEU A 364 4.89 -5.43 -2.14
CA LEU A 364 4.96 -4.89 -3.50
C LEU A 364 3.62 -5.10 -4.22
N VAL A 365 2.72 -4.12 -4.05
CA VAL A 365 1.31 -4.20 -4.48
C VAL A 365 1.17 -4.45 -5.97
N VAL A 366 1.94 -3.75 -6.80
CA VAL A 366 1.80 -3.85 -8.27
C VAL A 366 2.18 -5.20 -8.83
N GLU A 367 2.93 -6.01 -8.09
CA GLU A 367 3.36 -7.36 -8.51
C GLU A 367 2.64 -8.47 -7.74
N GLY A 368 1.67 -8.13 -6.92
CA GLY A 368 0.92 -9.11 -6.15
C GLY A 368 1.75 -9.80 -5.06
N LEU A 369 2.79 -9.14 -4.53
CA LEU A 369 3.68 -9.75 -3.55
C LEU A 369 3.40 -9.22 -2.15
N ASP A 370 2.99 -10.08 -1.23
CA ASP A 370 2.85 -9.78 0.20
C ASP A 370 4.21 -9.78 0.93
N CYS A 371 5.29 -10.06 0.22
CA CYS A 371 6.68 -9.89 0.65
C CYS A 371 7.61 -10.00 -0.56
N SER A 372 8.12 -8.87 -1.02
CA SER A 372 9.17 -8.81 -2.05
C SER A 372 10.53 -9.16 -1.46
N PHE A 373 10.82 -8.65 -0.28
CA PHE A 373 11.94 -9.00 0.58
C PHE A 373 11.59 -8.74 2.04
N SER A 374 12.39 -9.25 2.96
CA SER A 374 12.26 -8.93 4.38
C SER A 374 13.58 -8.41 4.96
N HIS A 375 13.48 -7.69 6.06
CA HIS A 375 14.64 -7.24 6.81
C HIS A 375 14.31 -7.18 8.32
N GLU A 376 15.35 -7.11 9.14
CA GLU A 376 15.22 -6.97 10.59
C GLU A 376 15.84 -5.64 11.03
N VAL A 377 15.05 -4.82 11.70
CA VAL A 377 15.49 -3.55 12.28
C VAL A 377 15.69 -3.74 13.78
N THR A 378 16.90 -3.46 14.29
CA THR A 378 17.15 -3.41 15.73
C THR A 378 17.02 -1.99 16.22
N MET A 379 16.24 -1.81 17.29
CA MET A 379 15.96 -0.51 17.90
C MET A 379 16.03 -0.61 19.43
N LYS A 380 16.21 0.55 20.07
CA LYS A 380 16.03 0.67 21.54
C LYS A 380 15.26 1.93 21.90
N GLU A 381 14.59 1.91 23.05
CA GLU A 381 13.95 3.10 23.59
C GLU A 381 15.02 4.07 24.13
N GLY A 382 14.95 5.34 23.73
CA GLY A 382 15.81 6.43 24.17
C GLY A 382 15.03 7.53 24.88
N ASN A 383 15.70 8.60 25.28
CA ASN A 383 15.09 9.69 26.06
C ASN A 383 14.06 10.53 25.24
N GLY A 384 14.11 10.46 23.92
CA GLY A 384 13.25 11.26 23.01
C GLY A 384 12.43 10.41 22.05
N GLY A 385 12.39 9.11 22.24
CA GLY A 385 11.74 8.16 21.33
C GLY A 385 12.62 6.95 21.06
N TRP A 386 12.44 6.28 19.95
CA TRP A 386 13.21 5.10 19.58
C TRP A 386 14.41 5.44 18.72
N ILE A 387 15.51 4.72 18.94
CA ILE A 387 16.80 4.87 18.28
C ILE A 387 17.04 3.63 17.43
N TYR A 388 17.44 3.82 16.17
CA TYR A 388 17.87 2.73 15.29
C TYR A 388 19.29 2.29 15.66
N LEU A 389 19.51 0.99 15.81
CA LEU A 389 20.80 0.38 16.12
C LEU A 389 21.34 -0.48 14.98
N GLY A 390 20.50 -0.89 14.05
CA GLY A 390 20.93 -1.71 12.93
C GLY A 390 19.79 -2.15 12.02
N ASN A 391 20.15 -2.60 10.84
CA ASN A 391 19.28 -3.23 9.87
C ASN A 391 20.00 -4.36 9.17
N GLN A 392 19.32 -5.49 8.97
CA GLN A 392 19.83 -6.65 8.24
C GLN A 392 18.81 -7.12 7.22
N VAL A 393 19.19 -7.15 5.95
CA VAL A 393 18.31 -7.53 4.83
C VAL A 393 18.47 -9.02 4.53
N ASP A 394 17.35 -9.74 4.46
CA ASP A 394 17.33 -11.13 4.00
C ASP A 394 17.46 -11.19 2.48
N ARG A 395 18.68 -11.20 1.98
CA ARG A 395 18.97 -11.26 0.54
C ARG A 395 18.82 -12.66 -0.04
N GLU A 396 18.83 -13.69 0.80
CA GLU A 396 18.73 -15.08 0.35
C GLU A 396 17.33 -15.42 -0.13
N HIS A 397 16.31 -14.89 0.56
CA HIS A 397 14.90 -15.17 0.27
C HIS A 397 14.20 -14.04 -0.50
N ALA A 398 14.92 -12.95 -0.81
CA ALA A 398 14.37 -11.82 -1.55
C ALA A 398 13.98 -12.21 -2.99
N ILE A 399 12.80 -11.76 -3.41
CA ILE A 399 12.32 -11.83 -4.79
C ILE A 399 12.88 -10.63 -5.54
N GLU A 400 12.70 -9.43 -4.98
CA GLU A 400 13.17 -8.18 -5.53
C GLU A 400 13.47 -7.19 -4.40
N ILE A 401 14.65 -6.57 -4.44
CA ILE A 401 15.05 -5.48 -3.56
C ILE A 401 15.18 -4.23 -4.41
N PRO A 402 14.56 -3.10 -4.04
CA PRO A 402 14.67 -1.85 -4.79
C PRO A 402 16.12 -1.41 -4.93
N GLY A 403 16.48 -0.95 -6.13
CA GLY A 403 17.78 -0.33 -6.34
C GLY A 403 17.82 1.06 -5.70
N TYR A 404 18.92 1.36 -5.02
CA TYR A 404 19.19 2.68 -4.44
C TYR A 404 20.43 3.32 -5.07
N LYS A 405 20.41 4.64 -5.20
CA LYS A 405 21.59 5.47 -5.54
C LYS A 405 21.51 6.75 -4.72
N PRO A 406 22.64 7.19 -4.14
CA PRO A 406 22.70 8.47 -3.44
C PRO A 406 22.21 9.62 -4.33
N ARG A 407 21.54 10.60 -3.75
CA ARG A 407 21.09 11.81 -4.44
C ARG A 407 22.28 12.70 -4.81
N MET A 408 23.34 12.63 -4.01
CA MET A 408 24.56 13.38 -4.25
C MET A 408 25.76 12.45 -4.34
N GLU A 409 26.75 12.87 -5.12
CA GLU A 409 28.09 12.27 -5.15
C GLU A 409 29.04 13.26 -4.45
N TYR A 410 29.77 12.84 -3.44
CA TYR A 410 30.74 13.65 -2.68
C TYR A 410 32.14 13.50 -3.22
#